data_b4614b7c12a1ec75440a509157631100
#
_entry.id   b4614b7c12a1ec75440a509157631100
#
_cell.length_a   1.000
_cell.length_b   1.000
_cell.length_c   1.000
_cell.angle_alpha   90.00
_cell.angle_beta   90.00
_cell.angle_gamma   90.00
#
_symmetry.space_group_name_H-M   'P 1'
#
loop_
_entity.id
_entity.type
_entity.pdbx_description
1 polymer ?
#
loop_
_entity_poly.entity_id
_entity_poly.type
_entity_poly.pdbx_seq_one_letter_code
_entity_poly.pdbx_strand_id
1 'polypeptide(L)'
;MELNPTLHTKSMIVQLQTLIVDAFRYLSPLPQRSYLVIIDGLDECHDKATQQLILQFLCETITVHKLPLRYLIGSRPESHIRDSFDQESLYTVTRRVVLDETFDPGRDIRVFLRDGFAKICAKNTVLSHLEQPWPEEGIIDLLVQRSSGQFIYAATIIKFVGADLYSPPIQLALVLKPDPTALSDLDQLYTQILSVYPSSVNVVQVLGFIITIDTRRLPEVIEDILGMEEGELKSVLRGLSSLMEDENDKDGECLNKGVISYVIPNFAHASFCDYLFNSSRSGPFHVNLQEYENQVTIRSFTLIMQSIRSWR
;
A
#
# COMPACT_ATOMS: atom_id res chain seq x y z
N MET A 1 -27.43 5.75 1.11
CA MET A 1 -27.11 6.24 -0.24
C MET A 1 -28.33 6.35 -1.15
N GLU A 2 -29.35 5.53 -0.99
CA GLU A 2 -30.60 5.63 -1.75
C GLU A 2 -31.33 6.98 -1.61
N LEU A 3 -31.21 7.64 -0.45
CA LEU A 3 -31.84 8.94 -0.18
C LEU A 3 -31.09 10.16 -0.75
N ASN A 4 -29.85 10.02 -1.16
CA ASN A 4 -29.06 11.10 -1.75
C ASN A 4 -28.02 10.55 -2.77
N PRO A 5 -28.43 10.25 -4.00
CA PRO A 5 -27.58 9.62 -4.99
C PRO A 5 -26.41 10.52 -5.45
N THR A 6 -26.49 11.83 -5.22
CA THR A 6 -25.41 12.79 -5.57
C THR A 6 -24.47 13.08 -4.41
N LEU A 7 -24.56 12.38 -3.27
CA LEU A 7 -23.72 12.66 -2.11
C LEU A 7 -22.22 12.51 -2.42
N HIS A 8 -21.85 11.54 -3.24
CA HIS A 8 -20.46 11.28 -3.65
C HIS A 8 -19.81 12.45 -4.41
N THR A 9 -20.62 13.34 -5.01
CA THR A 9 -20.13 14.54 -5.72
C THR A 9 -20.02 15.78 -4.84
N LYS A 10 -20.44 15.69 -3.58
CA LYS A 10 -20.39 16.82 -2.64
C LYS A 10 -19.01 16.93 -2.02
N SER A 11 -18.73 18.08 -1.40
CA SER A 11 -17.49 18.24 -0.61
C SER A 11 -17.42 17.22 0.51
N MET A 12 -16.21 16.81 0.89
CA MET A 12 -15.96 15.81 1.93
C MET A 12 -16.69 16.17 3.24
N ILE A 13 -16.70 17.42 3.66
CA ILE A 13 -17.42 17.87 4.87
C ILE A 13 -18.91 17.56 4.77
N VAL A 14 -19.54 17.84 3.64
CA VAL A 14 -20.97 17.54 3.44
C VAL A 14 -21.21 16.04 3.45
N GLN A 15 -20.29 15.25 2.88
CA GLN A 15 -20.39 13.79 2.94
C GLN A 15 -20.28 13.30 4.39
N LEU A 16 -19.26 13.72 5.14
CA LEU A 16 -19.06 13.34 6.52
C LEU A 16 -20.22 13.80 7.42
N GLN A 17 -20.71 15.02 7.25
CA GLN A 17 -21.86 15.54 7.98
C GLN A 17 -23.10 14.67 7.73
N THR A 18 -23.38 14.36 6.46
CA THR A 18 -24.57 13.58 6.10
C THR A 18 -24.47 12.12 6.54
N LEU A 19 -23.29 11.50 6.36
CA LEU A 19 -23.09 10.08 6.65
C LEU A 19 -22.94 9.79 8.14
N ILE A 20 -22.41 10.73 8.91
CA ILE A 20 -22.12 10.53 10.32
C ILE A 20 -23.12 11.30 11.19
N VAL A 21 -23.08 12.63 11.17
CA VAL A 21 -23.85 13.45 12.11
C VAL A 21 -25.35 13.33 11.88
N ASP A 22 -25.79 13.49 10.63
CA ASP A 22 -27.22 13.43 10.32
C ASP A 22 -27.77 12.01 10.48
N ALA A 23 -26.98 10.97 10.20
CA ALA A 23 -27.37 9.59 10.45
C ALA A 23 -27.68 9.35 11.93
N PHE A 24 -26.87 9.88 12.86
CA PHE A 24 -27.15 9.76 14.29
C PHE A 24 -28.33 10.61 14.76
N ARG A 25 -28.64 11.73 14.08
CA ARG A 25 -29.83 12.54 14.42
C ARG A 25 -31.14 11.81 14.17
N TYR A 26 -31.17 10.87 13.21
CA TYR A 26 -32.34 10.02 13.00
C TYR A 26 -32.51 8.93 14.07
N LEU A 27 -31.48 8.68 14.89
CA LEU A 27 -31.53 7.76 16.02
C LEU A 27 -31.93 8.52 17.29
N SER A 28 -33.20 8.64 17.54
CA SER A 28 -33.70 9.27 18.77
C SER A 28 -34.50 8.25 19.59
N PRO A 29 -34.14 7.95 20.88
CA PRO A 29 -32.97 8.49 21.58
C PRO A 29 -31.65 7.95 21.09
N LEU A 30 -30.55 8.73 21.27
CA LEU A 30 -29.20 8.27 20.95
C LEU A 30 -28.87 6.97 21.67
N PRO A 31 -28.14 6.05 20.99
CA PRO A 31 -27.73 4.79 21.62
C PRO A 31 -26.91 5.04 22.89
N GLN A 32 -27.20 4.27 23.97
CA GLN A 32 -26.43 4.37 25.21
C GLN A 32 -25.05 3.75 25.13
N ARG A 33 -24.76 2.96 24.05
CA ARG A 33 -23.47 2.33 23.81
C ARG A 33 -22.64 3.21 22.89
N SER A 34 -21.36 3.35 23.21
CA SER A 34 -20.41 3.97 22.29
C SER A 34 -20.03 3.01 21.16
N TYR A 35 -19.88 3.54 19.96
CA TYR A 35 -19.38 2.84 18.80
C TYR A 35 -17.92 3.21 18.57
N LEU A 36 -17.09 2.22 18.25
CA LEU A 36 -15.71 2.42 17.88
C LEU A 36 -15.62 2.51 16.35
N VAL A 37 -15.02 3.58 15.87
CA VAL A 37 -14.64 3.76 14.46
C VAL A 37 -13.13 3.66 14.37
N ILE A 38 -12.63 2.79 13.52
CA ILE A 38 -11.20 2.59 13.29
C ILE A 38 -10.86 3.26 11.97
N ILE A 39 -9.85 4.15 12.01
CA ILE A 39 -9.29 4.84 10.84
C ILE A 39 -7.81 4.46 10.82
N ASP A 40 -7.41 3.70 9.83
CA ASP A 40 -6.02 3.33 9.60
C ASP A 40 -5.46 4.14 8.43
N GLY A 41 -4.19 4.55 8.52
CA GLY A 41 -3.52 5.29 7.45
C GLY A 41 -4.06 6.72 7.23
N LEU A 42 -4.33 7.49 8.28
CA LEU A 42 -4.77 8.88 8.11
C LEU A 42 -3.78 9.72 7.28
N ASP A 43 -2.48 9.46 7.39
CA ASP A 43 -1.41 10.11 6.61
C ASP A 43 -1.44 9.75 5.12
N GLU A 44 -2.12 8.68 4.73
CA GLU A 44 -2.28 8.24 3.33
C GLU A 44 -3.44 8.96 2.62
N CYS A 45 -4.24 9.76 3.33
CA CYS A 45 -5.26 10.59 2.71
C CYS A 45 -4.63 11.68 1.83
N HIS A 46 -5.35 12.08 0.79
CA HIS A 46 -4.91 12.86 -0.37
C HIS A 46 -3.95 14.03 -0.09
N ASP A 47 -4.24 14.90 0.89
CA ASP A 47 -3.43 16.08 1.19
C ASP A 47 -3.52 16.48 2.67
N LYS A 48 -2.56 17.31 3.10
CA LYS A 48 -2.45 17.77 4.49
C LYS A 48 -3.69 18.53 4.97
N ALA A 49 -4.30 19.33 4.11
CA ALA A 49 -5.49 20.11 4.47
C ALA A 49 -6.68 19.18 4.70
N THR A 50 -6.83 18.17 3.86
CA THR A 50 -7.85 17.11 4.00
C THR A 50 -7.67 16.33 5.29
N GLN A 51 -6.44 15.95 5.63
CA GLN A 51 -6.13 15.20 6.86
C GLN A 51 -6.48 16.03 8.11
N GLN A 52 -6.11 17.32 8.13
CA GLN A 52 -6.45 18.25 9.22
C GLN A 52 -7.96 18.46 9.35
N LEU A 53 -8.65 18.57 8.23
CA LEU A 53 -10.10 18.75 8.19
C LEU A 53 -10.85 17.52 8.68
N ILE A 54 -10.36 16.30 8.39
CA ILE A 54 -10.88 15.06 8.96
C ILE A 54 -10.73 15.10 10.49
N LEU A 55 -9.55 15.39 11.01
CA LEU A 55 -9.29 15.44 12.44
C LEU A 55 -10.19 16.45 13.16
N GLN A 56 -10.35 17.65 12.58
CA GLN A 56 -11.25 18.67 13.11
C GLN A 56 -12.69 18.16 13.15
N PHE A 57 -13.19 17.57 12.06
CA PHE A 57 -14.53 17.02 11.99
C PHE A 57 -14.76 15.91 13.03
N LEU A 58 -13.82 14.99 13.20
CA LEU A 58 -13.90 13.93 14.20
C LEU A 58 -13.96 14.50 15.61
N CYS A 59 -13.19 15.55 15.90
CA CYS A 59 -13.25 16.28 17.16
C CYS A 59 -14.65 16.88 17.39
N GLU A 60 -15.22 17.54 16.38
CA GLU A 60 -16.55 18.16 16.47
C GLU A 60 -17.67 17.13 16.72
N THR A 61 -17.57 15.92 16.16
CA THR A 61 -18.55 14.85 16.41
C THR A 61 -18.63 14.47 17.89
N ILE A 62 -17.51 14.53 18.61
CA ILE A 62 -17.43 14.19 20.03
C ILE A 62 -17.74 15.41 20.90
N THR A 63 -17.17 16.57 20.61
CA THR A 63 -17.20 17.75 21.50
C THR A 63 -18.45 18.60 21.31
N VAL A 64 -18.86 18.81 20.04
CA VAL A 64 -20.01 19.65 19.70
C VAL A 64 -21.28 18.83 19.56
N HIS A 65 -21.23 17.78 18.72
CA HIS A 65 -22.42 16.95 18.45
C HIS A 65 -22.68 15.90 19.54
N LYS A 66 -21.70 15.64 20.41
CA LYS A 66 -21.78 14.69 21.53
C LYS A 66 -22.27 13.29 21.10
N LEU A 67 -21.83 12.87 19.92
CA LEU A 67 -22.19 11.55 19.42
C LEU A 67 -21.51 10.45 20.25
N PRO A 68 -22.15 9.28 20.40
CA PRO A 68 -21.59 8.17 21.15
C PRO A 68 -20.53 7.43 20.32
N LEU A 69 -19.53 8.18 19.83
CA LEU A 69 -18.45 7.68 18.98
C LEU A 69 -17.11 7.74 19.73
N ARG A 70 -16.28 6.76 19.48
CA ARG A 70 -14.86 6.73 19.82
C ARG A 70 -14.06 6.40 18.56
N TYR A 71 -12.92 7.02 18.41
CA TYR A 71 -12.06 6.82 17.25
C TYR A 71 -10.74 6.19 17.68
N LEU A 72 -10.32 5.16 16.95
CA LEU A 72 -8.96 4.64 16.98
C LEU A 72 -8.32 5.03 15.65
N ILE A 73 -7.30 5.88 15.70
CA ILE A 73 -6.67 6.43 14.50
C ILE A 73 -5.23 5.93 14.45
N GLY A 74 -4.89 5.17 13.38
CA GLY A 74 -3.53 4.82 13.00
C GLY A 74 -2.98 5.85 12.01
N SER A 75 -1.76 6.34 12.25
CA SER A 75 -1.12 7.31 11.35
C SER A 75 0.37 7.40 11.64
N ARG A 76 1.16 7.73 10.62
CA ARG A 76 2.54 8.17 10.81
C ARG A 76 2.56 9.54 11.52
N PRO A 77 3.61 9.86 12.29
CA PRO A 77 3.71 11.10 13.06
C PRO A 77 4.14 12.29 12.17
N GLU A 78 3.43 12.54 11.07
CA GLU A 78 3.65 13.70 10.22
C GLU A 78 3.50 15.01 11.02
N SER A 79 4.30 16.04 10.68
CA SER A 79 4.34 17.29 11.48
C SER A 79 2.96 17.91 11.64
N HIS A 80 2.23 18.10 10.54
CA HIS A 80 0.90 18.71 10.55
C HIS A 80 -0.16 17.88 11.29
N ILE A 81 -0.05 16.56 11.33
CA ILE A 81 -0.93 15.66 12.11
C ILE A 81 -0.61 15.82 13.59
N ARG A 82 0.67 15.82 13.96
CA ARG A 82 1.09 16.07 15.36
C ARG A 82 0.60 17.42 15.84
N ASP A 83 0.83 18.48 15.02
CA ASP A 83 0.41 19.85 15.34
C ASP A 83 -1.12 19.95 15.53
N SER A 84 -1.90 19.20 14.74
CA SER A 84 -3.36 19.12 14.89
C SER A 84 -3.76 18.50 16.22
N PHE A 85 -3.10 17.42 16.63
CA PHE A 85 -3.35 16.77 17.92
C PHE A 85 -2.84 17.59 19.12
N ASP A 86 -1.91 18.52 18.93
CA ASP A 86 -1.42 19.44 19.97
C ASP A 86 -2.35 20.63 20.20
N GLN A 87 -3.32 20.88 19.31
CA GLN A 87 -4.35 21.89 19.55
C GLN A 87 -5.23 21.50 20.73
N GLU A 88 -5.61 22.49 21.55
CA GLU A 88 -6.34 22.30 22.79
C GLU A 88 -7.62 21.46 22.62
N SER A 89 -8.33 21.65 21.50
CA SER A 89 -9.57 20.95 21.19
C SER A 89 -9.39 19.44 21.05
N LEU A 90 -8.33 18.98 20.39
CA LEU A 90 -8.00 17.57 20.20
C LEU A 90 -7.19 17.02 21.37
N TYR A 91 -6.25 17.80 21.92
CA TYR A 91 -5.39 17.38 23.01
C TYR A 91 -6.17 16.88 24.22
N THR A 92 -7.23 17.61 24.61
CA THR A 92 -8.04 17.30 25.79
C THR A 92 -8.88 16.02 25.67
N VAL A 93 -9.19 15.59 24.45
CA VAL A 93 -10.05 14.42 24.18
C VAL A 93 -9.30 13.23 23.61
N THR A 94 -7.98 13.34 23.41
CA THR A 94 -7.17 12.31 22.76
C THR A 94 -6.16 11.68 23.72
N ARG A 95 -6.01 10.37 23.63
CA ARG A 95 -4.89 9.64 24.20
C ARG A 95 -3.98 9.15 23.08
N ARG A 96 -2.72 9.59 23.07
CA ARG A 96 -1.73 9.12 22.12
C ARG A 96 -1.02 7.89 22.63
N VAL A 97 -0.77 6.97 21.73
CA VAL A 97 0.07 5.79 21.93
C VAL A 97 1.12 5.79 20.83
N VAL A 98 2.38 5.93 21.22
CA VAL A 98 3.49 5.85 20.28
C VAL A 98 3.91 4.39 20.18
N LEU A 99 3.88 3.84 18.96
CA LEU A 99 4.37 2.49 18.68
C LEU A 99 5.87 2.58 18.45
N ASP A 100 6.64 2.41 19.51
CA ASP A 100 8.09 2.45 19.51
C ASP A 100 8.69 1.09 19.95
N GLU A 101 9.99 1.05 20.14
CA GLU A 101 10.71 -0.16 20.52
C GLU A 101 10.25 -0.78 21.85
N THR A 102 9.52 -0.04 22.70
CA THR A 102 9.00 -0.56 23.99
C THR A 102 7.94 -1.64 23.81
N PHE A 103 7.34 -1.74 22.63
CA PHE A 103 6.39 -2.79 22.27
C PHE A 103 7.06 -4.09 21.78
N ASP A 104 8.41 -4.15 21.76
CA ASP A 104 9.20 -5.30 21.32
C ASP A 104 8.73 -5.89 19.96
N PRO A 105 8.69 -5.06 18.90
CA PRO A 105 8.25 -5.53 17.59
C PRO A 105 9.13 -6.65 17.03
N GLY A 106 10.38 -6.73 17.46
CA GLY A 106 11.31 -7.76 17.05
C GLY A 106 10.87 -9.16 17.42
N ARG A 107 10.22 -9.33 18.59
CA ARG A 107 9.65 -10.61 19.01
C ARG A 107 8.52 -11.05 18.08
N ASP A 108 7.61 -10.15 17.78
CA ASP A 108 6.45 -10.45 16.94
C ASP A 108 6.87 -10.67 15.47
N ILE A 109 7.82 -9.89 14.97
CA ILE A 109 8.43 -10.09 13.65
C ILE A 109 9.12 -11.45 13.55
N ARG A 110 9.81 -11.90 14.60
CA ARG A 110 10.41 -13.24 14.64
C ARG A 110 9.36 -14.34 14.48
N VAL A 111 8.27 -14.25 15.23
CA VAL A 111 7.15 -15.21 15.12
C VAL A 111 6.59 -15.19 13.70
N PHE A 112 6.33 -14.00 13.16
CA PHE A 112 5.81 -13.83 11.80
C PHE A 112 6.72 -14.45 10.74
N LEU A 113 8.04 -14.21 10.81
CA LEU A 113 9.02 -14.78 9.89
C LEU A 113 9.05 -16.32 9.97
N ARG A 114 9.13 -16.89 11.18
CA ARG A 114 9.12 -18.34 11.37
C ARG A 114 7.87 -18.98 10.78
N ASP A 115 6.69 -18.43 11.07
CA ASP A 115 5.43 -18.94 10.54
C ASP A 115 5.36 -18.78 9.01
N GLY A 116 5.85 -17.67 8.48
CA GLY A 116 5.91 -17.42 7.05
C GLY A 116 6.80 -18.41 6.32
N PHE A 117 8.02 -18.64 6.80
CA PHE A 117 8.94 -19.61 6.22
C PHE A 117 8.44 -21.05 6.37
N ALA A 118 7.81 -21.40 7.49
CA ALA A 118 7.18 -22.71 7.68
C ALA A 118 6.08 -22.96 6.62
N LYS A 119 5.26 -21.93 6.31
CA LYS A 119 4.25 -22.03 5.24
C LYS A 119 4.90 -22.18 3.85
N ILE A 120 6.01 -21.49 3.57
CA ILE A 120 6.76 -21.64 2.32
C ILE A 120 7.31 -23.06 2.22
N CYS A 121 7.90 -23.62 3.27
CA CYS A 121 8.38 -25.00 3.31
C CYS A 121 7.25 -26.01 3.06
N ALA A 122 6.10 -25.81 3.69
CA ALA A 122 4.96 -26.73 3.53
C ALA A 122 4.40 -26.74 2.08
N LYS A 123 4.50 -25.63 1.36
CA LYS A 123 4.03 -25.52 -0.03
C LYS A 123 5.05 -25.99 -1.06
N ASN A 124 6.33 -26.06 -0.71
CA ASN A 124 7.40 -26.31 -1.67
C ASN A 124 8.13 -27.62 -1.37
N THR A 125 7.85 -28.66 -2.17
CA THR A 125 8.44 -30.00 -2.01
C THR A 125 9.96 -30.02 -2.17
N VAL A 126 10.54 -29.07 -2.90
CA VAL A 126 12.01 -28.97 -3.07
C VAL A 126 12.70 -28.69 -1.73
N LEU A 127 12.04 -27.95 -0.84
CA LEU A 127 12.58 -27.60 0.48
C LEU A 127 12.57 -28.78 1.47
N SER A 128 11.83 -29.85 1.19
CA SER A 128 11.81 -31.06 2.05
C SER A 128 13.17 -31.76 2.14
N HIS A 129 14.07 -31.50 1.18
CA HIS A 129 15.43 -32.06 1.15
C HIS A 129 16.46 -31.20 1.88
N LEU A 130 16.08 -30.02 2.35
CA LEU A 130 16.96 -29.14 3.12
C LEU A 130 16.90 -29.49 4.61
N GLU A 131 18.00 -29.18 5.32
CA GLU A 131 18.02 -29.26 6.78
C GLU A 131 16.93 -28.36 7.39
N GLN A 132 16.20 -28.92 8.34
CA GLN A 132 15.11 -28.21 9.00
C GLN A 132 15.54 -27.76 10.41
N PRO A 133 15.10 -26.58 10.90
CA PRO A 133 14.21 -25.62 10.24
C PRO A 133 14.93 -24.81 9.15
N TRP A 134 14.23 -24.52 8.05
CA TRP A 134 14.72 -23.63 7.01
C TRP A 134 13.90 -22.33 7.01
N PRO A 135 14.56 -21.16 6.91
CA PRO A 135 16.01 -20.96 7.03
C PRO A 135 16.51 -21.21 8.45
N GLU A 136 17.85 -21.36 8.61
CA GLU A 136 18.46 -21.49 9.93
C GLU A 136 18.18 -20.28 10.82
N GLU A 137 18.21 -20.47 12.14
CA GLU A 137 17.81 -19.45 13.11
C GLU A 137 18.67 -18.17 13.03
N GLY A 138 19.95 -18.29 12.68
CA GLY A 138 20.84 -17.14 12.47
C GLY A 138 20.37 -16.21 11.34
N ILE A 139 19.73 -16.76 10.31
CA ILE A 139 19.12 -15.94 9.24
C ILE A 139 17.86 -15.24 9.76
N ILE A 140 17.03 -15.92 10.56
CA ILE A 140 15.86 -15.27 11.18
C ILE A 140 16.33 -14.11 12.07
N ASP A 141 17.38 -14.29 12.88
CA ASP A 141 17.95 -13.23 13.72
C ASP A 141 18.40 -12.03 12.89
N LEU A 142 19.10 -12.28 11.79
CA LEU A 142 19.56 -11.24 10.87
C LEU A 142 18.38 -10.46 10.25
N LEU A 143 17.33 -11.17 9.82
CA LEU A 143 16.14 -10.54 9.22
C LEU A 143 15.37 -9.72 10.26
N VAL A 144 15.25 -10.18 11.49
CA VAL A 144 14.67 -9.40 12.60
C VAL A 144 15.49 -8.14 12.86
N GLN A 145 16.81 -8.23 12.92
CA GLN A 145 17.66 -7.08 13.08
C GLN A 145 17.48 -6.06 11.94
N ARG A 146 17.52 -6.52 10.69
CA ARG A 146 17.36 -5.66 9.51
C ARG A 146 15.97 -5.05 9.40
N SER A 147 14.95 -5.69 9.95
CA SER A 147 13.60 -5.12 9.94
C SER A 147 13.49 -3.81 10.72
N SER A 148 14.40 -3.57 11.67
CA SER A 148 14.38 -2.37 12.54
C SER A 148 12.99 -2.11 13.13
N GLY A 149 12.27 -3.18 13.50
CA GLY A 149 10.90 -3.12 14.03
C GLY A 149 9.81 -2.91 13.00
N GLN A 150 10.13 -2.86 11.70
CA GLN A 150 9.16 -2.63 10.64
C GLN A 150 8.61 -3.96 10.08
N PHE A 151 7.35 -4.25 10.34
CA PHE A 151 6.67 -5.45 9.83
C PHE A 151 6.66 -5.53 8.30
N ILE A 152 6.60 -4.38 7.60
CA ILE A 152 6.60 -4.36 6.14
C ILE A 152 7.86 -5.00 5.55
N TYR A 153 9.02 -4.84 6.19
CA TYR A 153 10.25 -5.51 5.79
C TYR A 153 10.07 -7.04 5.80
N ALA A 154 9.59 -7.57 6.91
CA ALA A 154 9.37 -9.00 7.08
C ALA A 154 8.28 -9.54 6.13
N ALA A 155 7.18 -8.81 5.98
CA ALA A 155 6.08 -9.18 5.08
C ALA A 155 6.54 -9.22 3.62
N THR A 156 7.31 -8.23 3.19
CA THR A 156 7.87 -8.17 1.83
C THR A 156 8.82 -9.33 1.57
N ILE A 157 9.68 -9.69 2.55
CA ILE A 157 10.56 -10.86 2.42
C ILE A 157 9.76 -12.14 2.26
N ILE A 158 8.78 -12.40 3.12
CA ILE A 158 7.97 -13.63 3.03
C ILE A 158 7.23 -13.71 1.69
N LYS A 159 6.65 -12.61 1.22
CA LYS A 159 6.00 -12.54 -0.09
C LYS A 159 7.01 -12.80 -1.22
N PHE A 160 8.18 -12.16 -1.18
CA PHE A 160 9.19 -12.31 -2.22
C PHE A 160 9.77 -13.72 -2.26
N VAL A 161 10.16 -14.28 -1.12
CA VAL A 161 10.74 -15.63 -1.05
C VAL A 161 9.71 -16.70 -1.38
N GLY A 162 8.44 -16.47 -1.08
CA GLY A 162 7.34 -17.38 -1.42
C GLY A 162 6.77 -17.22 -2.82
N ALA A 163 7.23 -16.25 -3.61
CA ALA A 163 6.78 -16.03 -4.98
C ALA A 163 7.38 -17.07 -5.95
N ASP A 164 6.60 -17.43 -6.98
CA ASP A 164 6.99 -18.45 -7.98
C ASP A 164 7.92 -17.90 -9.08
N LEU A 165 8.93 -17.10 -8.71
CA LEU A 165 9.91 -16.56 -9.67
C LEU A 165 11.12 -17.47 -9.78
N TYR A 166 11.72 -17.80 -8.65
CA TYR A 166 12.85 -18.69 -8.49
C TYR A 166 12.59 -19.63 -7.30
N SER A 167 13.48 -20.59 -7.06
CA SER A 167 13.39 -21.38 -5.84
C SER A 167 13.58 -20.51 -4.59
N PRO A 168 12.86 -20.77 -3.49
CA PRO A 168 12.94 -19.97 -2.27
C PRO A 168 14.36 -19.73 -1.74
N PRO A 169 15.30 -20.72 -1.77
CA PRO A 169 16.69 -20.47 -1.35
C PRO A 169 17.41 -19.43 -2.21
N ILE A 170 17.15 -19.42 -3.51
CA ILE A 170 17.74 -18.41 -4.42
C ILE A 170 17.18 -17.02 -4.10
N GLN A 171 15.86 -16.91 -3.92
CA GLN A 171 15.20 -15.64 -3.60
C GLN A 171 15.67 -15.12 -2.23
N LEU A 172 15.80 -15.99 -1.23
CA LEU A 172 16.35 -15.62 0.07
C LEU A 172 17.80 -15.14 -0.06
N ALA A 173 18.62 -15.83 -0.82
CA ALA A 173 20.01 -15.44 -1.04
C ALA A 173 20.13 -14.06 -1.73
N LEU A 174 19.20 -13.71 -2.62
CA LEU A 174 19.15 -12.39 -3.25
C LEU A 174 18.94 -11.27 -2.23
N VAL A 175 17.96 -11.41 -1.34
CA VAL A 175 17.64 -10.38 -0.33
C VAL A 175 18.65 -10.32 0.83
N LEU A 176 19.46 -11.35 1.00
CA LEU A 176 20.52 -11.35 2.01
C LEU A 176 21.81 -10.67 1.54
N LYS A 177 21.97 -10.41 0.22
CA LYS A 177 23.18 -9.73 -0.30
C LYS A 177 23.32 -8.33 0.33
N PRO A 178 24.48 -7.99 0.87
CA PRO A 178 24.70 -6.66 1.42
C PRO A 178 24.78 -5.62 0.28
N ASP A 179 24.18 -4.46 0.49
CA ASP A 179 24.39 -3.28 -0.34
C ASP A 179 24.82 -2.11 0.55
N PRO A 180 26.13 -1.78 0.58
CA PRO A 180 26.64 -0.73 1.42
C PRO A 180 26.21 0.68 0.99
N THR A 181 25.57 0.83 -0.17
CA THR A 181 25.09 2.11 -0.68
C THR A 181 23.66 2.43 -0.29
N ALA A 182 22.90 1.44 0.19
CA ALA A 182 21.52 1.63 0.61
C ALA A 182 21.42 2.48 1.88
N LEU A 183 20.46 3.40 1.93
CA LEU A 183 20.23 4.27 3.09
C LEU A 183 19.56 3.53 4.25
N SER A 184 18.81 2.47 3.97
CA SER A 184 18.18 1.61 4.96
C SER A 184 18.09 0.17 4.46
N ASP A 185 17.89 -0.79 5.36
CA ASP A 185 17.67 -2.19 4.98
C ASP A 185 16.39 -2.37 4.15
N LEU A 186 15.36 -1.57 4.38
CA LEU A 186 14.13 -1.59 3.59
C LEU A 186 14.37 -1.07 2.16
N ASP A 187 15.15 0.00 1.99
CA ASP A 187 15.54 0.52 0.68
C ASP A 187 16.38 -0.50 -0.10
N GLN A 188 17.29 -1.17 0.61
CA GLN A 188 18.07 -2.26 0.05
C GLN A 188 17.17 -3.38 -0.46
N LEU A 189 16.19 -3.80 0.33
CA LEU A 189 15.24 -4.84 -0.04
C LEU A 189 14.45 -4.45 -1.32
N TYR A 190 13.95 -3.23 -1.40
CA TYR A 190 13.25 -2.73 -2.58
C TYR A 190 14.15 -2.72 -3.81
N THR A 191 15.37 -2.20 -3.66
CA THR A 191 16.38 -2.20 -4.74
C THR A 191 16.68 -3.62 -5.23
N GLN A 192 16.85 -4.58 -4.32
CA GLN A 192 17.13 -5.97 -4.66
C GLN A 192 15.99 -6.62 -5.42
N ILE A 193 14.75 -6.43 -4.95
CA ILE A 193 13.56 -6.96 -5.63
C ILE A 193 13.44 -6.38 -7.04
N LEU A 194 13.58 -5.07 -7.20
CA LEU A 194 13.51 -4.43 -8.51
C LEU A 194 14.66 -4.85 -9.45
N SER A 195 15.83 -5.14 -8.91
CA SER A 195 17.02 -5.55 -9.68
C SER A 195 16.93 -6.99 -10.22
N VAL A 196 15.96 -7.79 -9.81
CA VAL A 196 15.73 -9.14 -10.35
C VAL A 196 15.24 -9.07 -11.81
N TYR A 197 14.67 -7.93 -12.22
CA TYR A 197 14.16 -7.77 -13.58
C TYR A 197 15.29 -7.65 -14.61
N PRO A 198 15.16 -8.31 -15.75
CA PRO A 198 16.05 -8.05 -16.87
C PRO A 198 16.00 -6.57 -17.26
N SER A 199 17.14 -6.02 -17.60
CA SER A 199 17.28 -4.60 -18.04
C SER A 199 16.44 -4.24 -19.27
N SER A 200 15.93 -5.22 -20.01
CA SER A 200 15.04 -5.05 -21.17
C SER A 200 13.62 -4.66 -20.77
N VAL A 201 13.19 -4.96 -19.54
CA VAL A 201 11.85 -4.59 -19.04
C VAL A 201 11.98 -3.26 -18.30
N ASN A 202 11.31 -2.23 -18.80
CA ASN A 202 11.34 -0.93 -18.15
C ASN A 202 10.37 -0.90 -16.94
N VAL A 203 10.78 -1.59 -15.86
CA VAL A 203 10.02 -1.67 -14.61
C VAL A 203 9.64 -0.28 -14.10
N VAL A 204 10.54 0.70 -14.24
CA VAL A 204 10.30 2.08 -13.79
C VAL A 204 9.14 2.72 -14.56
N GLN A 205 9.02 2.42 -15.88
CA GLN A 205 7.88 2.91 -16.67
C GLN A 205 6.56 2.30 -16.20
N VAL A 206 6.55 1.00 -15.95
CA VAL A 206 5.35 0.30 -15.42
C VAL A 206 4.96 0.86 -14.07
N LEU A 207 5.92 1.03 -13.14
CA LEU A 207 5.67 1.58 -11.82
C LEU A 207 5.17 3.03 -11.90
N GLY A 208 5.83 3.88 -12.68
CA GLY A 208 5.42 5.27 -12.90
C GLY A 208 4.00 5.37 -13.48
N PHE A 209 3.68 4.47 -14.41
CA PHE A 209 2.35 4.41 -14.99
C PHE A 209 1.29 4.00 -13.96
N ILE A 210 1.53 2.94 -13.17
CA ILE A 210 0.60 2.46 -12.14
C ILE A 210 0.31 3.55 -11.12
N ILE A 211 1.33 4.30 -10.71
CA ILE A 211 1.20 5.37 -9.71
C ILE A 211 0.40 6.56 -10.26
N THR A 212 0.64 6.92 -11.53
CA THR A 212 0.07 8.13 -12.13
C THR A 212 -1.40 7.96 -12.54
N ILE A 213 -1.83 6.73 -12.82
CA ILE A 213 -3.16 6.48 -13.34
C ILE A 213 -4.04 5.86 -12.27
N ASP A 214 -5.14 6.57 -11.92
CA ASP A 214 -6.18 6.06 -11.04
C ASP A 214 -6.86 4.84 -11.69
N THR A 215 -6.61 3.68 -11.08
CA THR A 215 -6.52 2.40 -11.73
C THR A 215 -7.82 1.60 -11.73
N ARG A 216 -8.63 1.74 -12.73
CA ARG A 216 -9.55 0.67 -13.15
C ARG A 216 -9.34 0.31 -14.62
N ARG A 217 -8.10 0.30 -15.09
CA ARG A 217 -7.79 0.15 -16.52
C ARG A 217 -7.41 -1.28 -16.87
N LEU A 218 -7.81 -1.69 -18.05
CA LEU A 218 -7.50 -2.98 -18.62
C LEU A 218 -5.99 -3.06 -18.90
N PRO A 219 -5.33 -4.17 -18.58
CA PRO A 219 -3.90 -4.37 -18.85
C PRO A 219 -3.52 -4.07 -20.30
N GLU A 220 -4.37 -4.42 -21.26
CA GLU A 220 -4.15 -4.21 -22.68
C GLU A 220 -3.97 -2.73 -23.02
N VAL A 221 -4.73 -1.85 -22.36
CA VAL A 221 -4.60 -0.38 -22.56
C VAL A 221 -3.24 0.12 -22.07
N ILE A 222 -2.74 -0.47 -21.01
CA ILE A 222 -1.42 -0.11 -20.45
C ILE A 222 -0.31 -0.61 -21.37
N GLU A 223 -0.42 -1.83 -21.86
CA GLU A 223 0.52 -2.42 -22.82
C GLU A 223 0.58 -1.57 -24.08
N ASP A 224 -0.56 -1.15 -24.63
CA ASP A 224 -0.63 -0.25 -25.78
C ASP A 224 0.03 1.12 -25.48
N ILE A 225 -0.26 1.73 -24.33
CA ILE A 225 0.31 3.03 -23.96
C ILE A 225 1.83 2.91 -23.75
N LEU A 226 2.31 1.83 -23.16
CA LEU A 226 3.74 1.62 -22.89
C LEU A 226 4.48 1.05 -24.11
N GLY A 227 3.74 0.58 -25.14
CA GLY A 227 4.32 -0.09 -26.31
C GLY A 227 4.91 -1.45 -25.96
N MET A 228 4.29 -2.16 -25.03
CA MET A 228 4.66 -3.50 -24.58
C MET A 228 3.99 -4.56 -25.46
N GLU A 229 4.55 -5.76 -25.46
CA GLU A 229 3.91 -6.91 -26.10
C GLU A 229 2.75 -7.44 -25.23
N GLU A 230 1.79 -8.11 -25.87
CA GLU A 230 0.64 -8.71 -25.18
C GLU A 230 1.10 -9.69 -24.08
N GLY A 231 0.66 -9.47 -22.85
CA GLY A 231 1.02 -10.28 -21.68
C GLY A 231 2.32 -9.90 -20.98
N GLU A 232 3.10 -8.96 -21.52
CA GLU A 232 4.35 -8.49 -20.94
C GLU A 232 4.11 -7.80 -19.59
N LEU A 233 3.10 -6.93 -19.51
CA LEU A 233 2.71 -6.28 -18.26
C LEU A 233 2.38 -7.30 -17.17
N LYS A 234 1.64 -8.35 -17.50
CA LYS A 234 1.29 -9.40 -16.55
C LYS A 234 2.53 -10.12 -16.00
N SER A 235 3.53 -10.32 -16.83
CA SER A 235 4.82 -10.90 -16.44
C SER A 235 5.57 -9.98 -15.45
N VAL A 236 5.58 -8.66 -15.70
CA VAL A 236 6.17 -7.68 -14.80
C VAL A 236 5.45 -7.64 -13.47
N LEU A 237 4.11 -7.54 -13.48
CA LEU A 237 3.29 -7.49 -12.27
C LEU A 237 3.44 -8.74 -11.40
N ARG A 238 3.54 -9.92 -12.03
CA ARG A 238 3.79 -11.18 -11.31
C ARG A 238 5.08 -11.13 -10.50
N GLY A 239 6.12 -10.56 -11.04
CA GLY A 239 7.37 -10.37 -10.30
C GLY A 239 7.29 -9.32 -9.21
N LEU A 240 6.48 -8.27 -9.39
CA LEU A 240 6.23 -7.22 -8.39
C LEU A 240 5.22 -7.64 -7.31
N SER A 241 4.67 -8.86 -7.36
CA SER A 241 3.62 -9.33 -6.44
C SER A 241 3.96 -9.14 -4.95
N SER A 242 5.23 -9.24 -4.59
CA SER A 242 5.68 -9.00 -3.20
C SER A 242 5.56 -7.54 -2.74
N LEU A 243 5.44 -6.61 -3.67
CA LEU A 243 5.31 -5.17 -3.42
C LEU A 243 3.88 -4.67 -3.59
N MET A 244 2.96 -5.56 -3.99
CA MET A 244 1.56 -5.25 -4.26
C MET A 244 0.62 -5.86 -3.21
N GLU A 245 -0.59 -5.30 -3.09
CA GLU A 245 -1.65 -5.87 -2.27
C GLU A 245 -2.05 -7.26 -2.79
N ASP A 246 -2.46 -8.15 -1.89
CA ASP A 246 -3.01 -9.44 -2.30
C ASP A 246 -4.44 -9.26 -2.86
N GLU A 247 -4.70 -9.80 -4.04
CA GLU A 247 -6.04 -9.74 -4.67
C GLU A 247 -7.14 -10.40 -3.80
N ASN A 248 -6.76 -11.28 -2.88
CA ASN A 248 -7.68 -12.02 -2.00
C ASN A 248 -8.11 -11.25 -0.74
N ASP A 249 -7.49 -10.12 -0.41
CA ASP A 249 -7.85 -9.33 0.78
C ASP A 249 -9.04 -8.37 0.55
N LYS A 250 -9.50 -8.23 -0.69
CA LYS A 250 -10.73 -7.49 -0.98
C LYS A 250 -11.90 -8.45 -1.00
N ASP A 251 -12.64 -8.49 0.12
CA ASP A 251 -13.90 -9.20 0.26
C ASP A 251 -14.78 -9.09 -1.01
N GLY A 252 -14.93 -10.20 -1.69
CA GLY A 252 -16.08 -10.77 -2.36
C GLY A 252 -17.06 -9.95 -3.21
N GLU A 253 -16.80 -8.74 -3.68
CA GLU A 253 -17.81 -7.95 -4.42
C GLU A 253 -17.51 -7.66 -5.91
N CYS A 254 -16.65 -8.37 -6.56
CA CYS A 254 -16.50 -8.31 -8.04
C CYS A 254 -16.89 -9.59 -8.76
N LEU A 255 -17.92 -10.30 -8.28
CA LEU A 255 -18.56 -11.41 -8.99
C LEU A 255 -19.81 -10.94 -9.73
N ASN A 256 -19.69 -10.00 -10.68
CA ASN A 256 -20.66 -9.91 -11.76
C ASN A 256 -20.11 -10.69 -12.96
N LYS A 257 -20.78 -11.80 -13.19
CA LYS A 257 -20.51 -12.80 -14.21
C LYS A 257 -20.27 -12.17 -15.59
N GLY A 258 -19.08 -12.35 -16.13
CA GLY A 258 -18.86 -12.26 -17.57
C GLY A 258 -17.72 -11.37 -18.08
N VAL A 259 -17.10 -10.53 -17.26
CA VAL A 259 -15.88 -9.80 -17.65
C VAL A 259 -14.87 -10.00 -16.53
N ILE A 260 -13.83 -10.76 -16.79
CA ILE A 260 -12.66 -10.85 -15.93
C ILE A 260 -11.92 -9.52 -16.11
N SER A 261 -12.36 -8.48 -15.39
CA SER A 261 -11.64 -7.22 -15.33
C SER A 261 -10.43 -7.43 -14.42
N TYR A 262 -9.26 -7.59 -15.01
CA TYR A 262 -8.01 -7.58 -14.27
C TYR A 262 -7.83 -6.18 -13.69
N VAL A 263 -8.03 -6.03 -12.41
CA VAL A 263 -7.72 -4.79 -11.70
C VAL A 263 -6.26 -4.88 -11.30
N ILE A 264 -5.46 -3.88 -11.68
CA ILE A 264 -4.07 -3.83 -11.22
C ILE A 264 -4.10 -3.53 -9.72
N PRO A 265 -3.48 -4.36 -8.87
CA PRO A 265 -3.48 -4.14 -7.44
C PRO A 265 -2.68 -2.89 -7.07
N ASN A 266 -3.04 -2.25 -5.96
CA ASN A 266 -2.26 -1.16 -5.39
C ASN A 266 -0.93 -1.67 -4.80
N PHE A 267 -0.04 -0.76 -4.44
CA PHE A 267 1.14 -1.13 -3.67
C PHE A 267 0.75 -1.49 -2.23
N ALA A 268 1.41 -2.51 -1.72
CA ALA A 268 1.12 -3.06 -0.39
C ALA A 268 1.40 -2.08 0.77
N HIS A 269 2.23 -1.04 0.53
CA HIS A 269 2.58 -0.10 1.59
C HIS A 269 3.13 1.22 1.01
N ALA A 270 2.75 2.34 1.63
CA ALA A 270 3.14 3.69 1.23
C ALA A 270 4.66 3.92 1.21
N SER A 271 5.44 3.22 2.06
CA SER A 271 6.90 3.35 2.08
C SER A 271 7.59 2.97 0.77
N PHE A 272 6.95 2.14 -0.06
CA PHE A 272 7.47 1.82 -1.39
C PHE A 272 7.32 3.01 -2.34
N CYS A 273 6.20 3.72 -2.30
CA CYS A 273 6.02 4.97 -3.03
C CYS A 273 7.01 6.04 -2.53
N ASP A 274 7.19 6.18 -1.22
CA ASP A 274 8.17 7.09 -0.61
C ASP A 274 9.61 6.79 -1.09
N TYR A 275 9.94 5.50 -1.24
CA TYR A 275 11.22 5.06 -1.80
C TYR A 275 11.33 5.47 -3.27
N LEU A 276 10.33 5.17 -4.11
CA LEU A 276 10.36 5.46 -5.55
C LEU A 276 10.46 6.95 -5.85
N PHE A 277 9.80 7.81 -5.06
CA PHE A 277 9.80 9.27 -5.27
C PHE A 277 11.06 9.96 -4.78
N ASN A 278 11.91 9.29 -4.05
CA ASN A 278 13.15 9.85 -3.52
C ASN A 278 14.36 9.33 -4.31
N SER A 279 14.92 10.16 -5.18
CA SER A 279 16.04 9.80 -6.05
C SER A 279 17.30 9.36 -5.30
N SER A 280 17.53 9.87 -4.08
CA SER A 280 18.68 9.45 -3.27
C SER A 280 18.51 8.07 -2.65
N ARG A 281 17.25 7.58 -2.50
CA ARG A 281 16.93 6.25 -1.99
C ARG A 281 16.83 5.21 -3.12
N SER A 282 16.12 5.53 -4.18
CA SER A 282 15.76 4.61 -5.25
C SER A 282 16.77 4.58 -6.42
N GLY A 283 17.65 5.59 -6.53
CA GLY A 283 18.68 5.62 -7.56
C GLY A 283 18.10 5.40 -8.97
N PRO A 284 18.47 4.28 -9.64
CA PRO A 284 18.01 4.01 -11.01
C PRO A 284 16.49 3.70 -11.09
N PHE A 285 15.84 3.42 -9.97
CA PHE A 285 14.39 3.14 -9.90
C PHE A 285 13.55 4.36 -9.55
N HIS A 286 14.14 5.55 -9.57
CA HIS A 286 13.43 6.79 -9.27
C HIS A 286 12.29 7.06 -10.25
N VAL A 287 11.10 7.35 -9.71
CA VAL A 287 9.91 7.73 -10.47
C VAL A 287 9.65 9.22 -10.32
N ASN A 288 9.76 9.96 -11.43
CA ASN A 288 9.39 11.36 -11.49
C ASN A 288 7.93 11.49 -11.95
N LEU A 289 7.00 11.73 -11.03
CA LEU A 289 5.56 11.77 -11.32
C LEU A 289 5.22 12.78 -12.43
N GLN A 290 5.77 13.99 -12.38
CA GLN A 290 5.48 15.04 -13.36
C GLN A 290 5.86 14.62 -14.79
N GLU A 291 6.95 13.89 -14.94
CA GLU A 291 7.40 13.37 -16.22
C GLU A 291 6.46 12.29 -16.73
N TYR A 292 6.02 11.37 -15.85
CA TYR A 292 5.09 10.31 -16.21
C TYR A 292 3.70 10.81 -16.53
N GLU A 293 3.15 11.77 -15.81
CA GLU A 293 1.88 12.43 -16.13
C GLU A 293 1.90 13.03 -17.53
N ASN A 294 2.98 13.73 -17.89
CA ASN A 294 3.15 14.29 -19.22
C ASN A 294 3.25 13.20 -20.30
N GLN A 295 4.05 12.15 -20.06
CA GLN A 295 4.22 11.04 -21.01
C GLN A 295 2.91 10.27 -21.23
N VAL A 296 2.17 9.96 -20.18
CA VAL A 296 0.87 9.29 -20.25
C VAL A 296 -0.12 10.12 -21.06
N THR A 297 -0.19 11.42 -20.79
CA THR A 297 -1.06 12.34 -21.51
C THR A 297 -0.75 12.36 -23.00
N ILE A 298 0.52 12.53 -23.36
CA ILE A 298 0.97 12.58 -24.78
C ILE A 298 0.66 11.25 -25.50
N ARG A 299 1.00 10.11 -24.88
CA ARG A 299 0.78 8.79 -25.49
C ARG A 299 -0.69 8.47 -25.64
N SER A 300 -1.52 8.77 -24.63
CA SER A 300 -2.97 8.59 -24.71
C SER A 300 -3.58 9.42 -25.84
N PHE A 301 -3.19 10.68 -26.01
CA PHE A 301 -3.60 11.51 -27.14
C PHE A 301 -3.16 10.92 -28.48
N THR A 302 -1.95 10.42 -28.57
CA THR A 302 -1.41 9.82 -29.80
C THR A 302 -2.23 8.60 -30.23
N LEU A 303 -2.55 7.71 -29.28
CA LEU A 303 -3.38 6.52 -29.54
C LEU A 303 -4.80 6.89 -30.01
N ILE A 304 -5.42 7.88 -29.35
CA ILE A 304 -6.74 8.39 -29.76
C ILE A 304 -6.69 8.92 -31.20
N MET A 305 -5.67 9.70 -31.54
CA MET A 305 -5.52 10.25 -32.88
C MET A 305 -5.24 9.19 -33.95
N GLN A 306 -4.51 8.13 -33.62
CA GLN A 306 -4.28 6.99 -34.51
C GLN A 306 -5.58 6.21 -34.74
N SER A 307 -6.34 5.94 -33.68
CA SER A 307 -7.65 5.29 -33.76
C SER A 307 -8.64 6.05 -34.63
N ILE A 308 -8.70 7.39 -34.50
CA ILE A 308 -9.56 8.24 -35.35
C ILE A 308 -9.13 8.19 -36.83
N ARG A 309 -7.83 8.10 -37.11
CA ARG A 309 -7.32 8.01 -38.48
C ARG A 309 -7.61 6.65 -39.14
N SER A 310 -7.64 5.57 -38.37
CA SER A 310 -7.95 4.23 -38.87
C SER A 310 -9.43 4.03 -39.22
N TRP A 311 -10.31 4.93 -38.78
CA TRP A 311 -11.73 4.94 -39.09
C TRP A 311 -12.10 5.75 -40.36
N ARG A 312 -11.08 6.36 -40.99
CA ARG A 312 -11.23 7.06 -42.29
C ARG A 312 -10.59 6.23 -43.41
#